data_b0affe6f7e31bed0178adb81f60cec42
#
_entry.id   b0affe6f7e31bed0178adb81f60cec42
#
_cell.length_a   1.000
_cell.length_b   1.000
_cell.length_c   1.000
_cell.angle_alpha   90.00
_cell.angle_beta   90.00
_cell.angle_gamma   90.00
#
_symmetry.space_group_name_H-M   'P 1'
#
loop_
_entity.id
_entity.type
_entity.pdbx_description
1 polymer ?
#
loop_
_entity_poly.entity_id
_entity_poly.type
_entity_poly.pdbx_seq_one_letter_code
_entity_poly.pdbx_strand_id
1 'polypeptide(L)'
;MQENNQRFLLDNKTEINSKTSSYKNKSDKMFIKKIIIVSVVLFSLICVVLPLIATYEENIRQRNLREEDHNEEHAKIIAIYGIISGEINILSDEFDGEENILSIYVGNKKINFTKKYYFNKEDSKQIIFEILTKEISMKNMFKNLDKLQTVNFVSNNNGKIISMESTFENSINLESVSFDEGWDTSNLISMKKTFAYCEKLNEIQFDDIILSNVKDMSQMFQGSGLVHFTPNKFDLISVESMESMFKDCQLLN
;
A
#
# COMPACT_ATOMS: atom_id res chain seq x y z
N MET A 1 -75.46 57.47 29.25
CA MET A 1 -75.14 56.47 28.18
C MET A 1 -73.73 56.66 27.53
N GLN A 2 -73.20 57.89 27.50
CA GLN A 2 -71.91 58.16 26.86
C GLN A 2 -70.66 57.73 27.73
N GLU A 3 -70.75 57.82 29.04
CA GLU A 3 -69.69 57.47 29.94
C GLU A 3 -69.39 55.94 29.97
N ASN A 4 -70.38 55.09 29.88
CA ASN A 4 -70.24 53.65 29.87
C ASN A 4 -69.60 53.13 28.58
N ASN A 5 -69.79 53.79 27.45
CA ASN A 5 -69.15 53.42 26.19
C ASN A 5 -67.68 53.81 26.16
N GLN A 6 -67.31 54.92 26.78
CA GLN A 6 -65.90 55.32 26.87
C GLN A 6 -65.03 54.35 27.78
N ARG A 7 -65.62 53.92 28.89
CA ARG A 7 -64.96 52.93 29.79
C ARG A 7 -64.78 51.58 29.09
N PHE A 8 -65.83 51.12 28.41
CA PHE A 8 -65.74 49.87 27.66
C PHE A 8 -64.66 49.87 26.54
N LEU A 9 -64.48 51.01 25.86
CA LEU A 9 -63.44 51.19 24.87
C LEU A 9 -62.05 51.32 25.45
N LEU A 10 -61.87 51.90 26.63
CA LEU A 10 -60.62 51.99 27.36
C LEU A 10 -60.15 50.63 27.90
N ASP A 11 -61.11 49.89 28.49
CA ASP A 11 -60.83 48.57 29.04
C ASP A 11 -60.38 47.55 27.93
N ASN A 12 -61.12 47.59 26.80
CA ASN A 12 -60.73 46.76 25.63
C ASN A 12 -59.37 47.17 25.02
N LYS A 13 -59.02 48.44 25.00
CA LYS A 13 -57.82 48.97 24.46
C LYS A 13 -56.57 48.56 25.34
N THR A 14 -56.77 48.54 26.68
CA THR A 14 -55.74 48.07 27.62
C THR A 14 -55.59 46.56 27.56
N GLU A 15 -56.61 45.79 27.37
CA GLU A 15 -56.57 44.34 27.24
C GLU A 15 -55.93 43.94 25.91
N ILE A 16 -56.20 44.58 24.81
CA ILE A 16 -55.57 44.35 23.50
C ILE A 16 -54.10 44.73 23.58
N ASN A 17 -53.72 45.85 24.19
CA ASN A 17 -52.31 46.25 24.31
C ASN A 17 -51.51 45.29 25.21
N SER A 18 -52.08 44.76 26.31
CA SER A 18 -51.43 43.78 27.17
C SER A 18 -51.23 42.44 26.45
N LYS A 19 -52.23 41.99 25.66
CA LYS A 19 -52.12 40.76 24.87
C LYS A 19 -51.10 40.91 23.74
N THR A 20 -51.09 42.01 23.02
CA THR A 20 -50.09 42.25 21.94
C THR A 20 -48.70 42.40 22.49
N SER A 21 -48.48 43.05 23.65
CA SER A 21 -47.21 43.14 24.32
C SER A 21 -46.72 41.76 24.77
N SER A 22 -47.61 40.89 25.28
CA SER A 22 -47.29 39.51 25.66
C SER A 22 -46.88 38.64 24.47
N TYR A 23 -47.58 38.78 23.34
CA TYR A 23 -47.26 38.05 22.11
C TYR A 23 -45.94 38.51 21.52
N LYS A 24 -45.66 39.80 21.47
CA LYS A 24 -44.40 40.35 20.97
C LYS A 24 -43.20 39.84 21.82
N ASN A 25 -43.34 39.87 23.13
CA ASN A 25 -42.30 39.39 24.06
C ASN A 25 -42.05 37.85 23.90
N LYS A 26 -43.11 37.08 23.65
CA LYS A 26 -43.00 35.62 23.44
C LYS A 26 -42.35 35.28 22.08
N SER A 27 -42.67 36.04 21.03
CA SER A 27 -42.09 35.91 19.69
C SER A 27 -40.61 36.26 19.73
N ASP A 28 -40.27 37.37 20.35
CA ASP A 28 -38.88 37.82 20.47
C ASP A 28 -38.02 36.82 21.27
N LYS A 29 -38.56 36.29 22.38
CA LYS A 29 -37.88 35.23 23.15
C LYS A 29 -37.67 33.93 22.35
N MET A 30 -38.63 33.55 21.52
CA MET A 30 -38.54 32.38 20.66
C MET A 30 -37.52 32.61 19.53
N PHE A 31 -37.49 33.81 18.97
CA PHE A 31 -36.54 34.20 17.94
C PHE A 31 -35.08 34.19 18.48
N ILE A 32 -34.85 34.78 19.66
CA ILE A 32 -33.55 34.76 20.35
C ILE A 32 -33.12 33.34 20.67
N LYS A 33 -34.02 32.46 21.16
CA LYS A 33 -33.68 31.05 21.41
C LYS A 33 -33.26 30.33 20.12
N LYS A 34 -33.94 30.59 19.00
CA LYS A 34 -33.55 30.01 17.70
C LYS A 34 -32.15 30.48 17.25
N ILE A 35 -31.86 31.77 17.41
CA ILE A 35 -30.52 32.31 17.11
C ILE A 35 -29.45 31.66 17.97
N ILE A 36 -29.70 31.53 19.27
CA ILE A 36 -28.75 30.90 20.21
C ILE A 36 -28.49 29.42 19.80
N ILE A 37 -29.58 28.68 19.51
CA ILE A 37 -29.43 27.27 19.08
C ILE A 37 -28.61 27.16 17.79
N VAL A 38 -28.91 28.01 16.80
CA VAL A 38 -28.14 28.03 15.53
C VAL A 38 -26.69 28.41 15.77
N SER A 39 -26.42 29.39 16.64
CA SER A 39 -25.06 29.81 16.99
C SER A 39 -24.30 28.70 17.72
N VAL A 40 -24.94 27.96 18.65
CA VAL A 40 -24.31 26.85 19.35
C VAL A 40 -24.02 25.70 18.39
N VAL A 41 -24.92 25.38 17.48
CA VAL A 41 -24.72 24.35 16.46
C VAL A 41 -23.59 24.74 15.50
N LEU A 42 -23.56 25.98 15.03
CA LEU A 42 -22.48 26.48 14.20
C LEU A 42 -21.13 26.48 14.93
N PHE A 43 -21.12 26.88 16.20
CA PHE A 43 -19.91 26.87 17.00
C PHE A 43 -19.39 25.45 17.25
N SER A 44 -20.28 24.48 17.53
CA SER A 44 -19.90 23.08 17.67
C SER A 44 -19.39 22.49 16.36
N LEU A 45 -20.01 22.83 15.22
CA LEU A 45 -19.51 22.46 13.89
C LEU A 45 -18.12 23.04 13.63
N ILE A 46 -17.89 24.30 13.96
CA ILE A 46 -16.58 24.95 13.80
C ILE A 46 -15.54 24.27 14.71
N CYS A 47 -15.87 24.03 15.97
CA CYS A 47 -14.91 23.46 16.94
C CYS A 47 -14.59 21.99 16.70
N VAL A 48 -15.44 21.22 16.02
CA VAL A 48 -15.22 19.79 15.78
C VAL A 48 -14.79 19.53 14.33
N VAL A 49 -15.47 20.14 13.37
CA VAL A 49 -15.24 19.83 11.94
C VAL A 49 -13.96 20.50 11.42
N LEU A 50 -13.67 21.75 11.80
CA LEU A 50 -12.46 22.44 11.35
C LEU A 50 -11.16 21.73 11.81
N PRO A 51 -11.02 21.29 13.07
CA PRO A 51 -9.87 20.49 13.48
C PRO A 51 -9.75 19.16 12.74
N LEU A 52 -10.88 18.49 12.44
CA LEU A 52 -10.88 17.25 11.66
C LEU A 52 -10.47 17.50 10.21
N ILE A 53 -10.90 18.59 9.60
CA ILE A 53 -10.45 18.98 8.26
C ILE A 53 -8.98 19.34 8.29
N ALA A 54 -8.51 20.10 9.27
CA ALA A 54 -7.12 20.48 9.42
C ALA A 54 -6.20 19.26 9.62
N THR A 55 -6.63 18.28 10.43
CA THR A 55 -5.89 17.02 10.59
C THR A 55 -5.91 16.17 9.33
N TYR A 56 -7.01 16.18 8.58
CA TYR A 56 -7.11 15.48 7.30
C TYR A 56 -6.21 16.13 6.23
N GLU A 57 -6.22 17.47 6.12
CA GLU A 57 -5.34 18.22 5.22
C GLU A 57 -3.87 18.05 5.60
N GLU A 58 -3.55 18.06 6.89
CA GLU A 58 -2.18 17.80 7.34
C GLU A 58 -1.74 16.36 7.03
N ASN A 59 -2.63 15.38 7.20
CA ASN A 59 -2.34 13.99 6.81
C ASN A 59 -2.14 13.85 5.29
N ILE A 60 -2.96 14.54 4.47
CA ILE A 60 -2.75 14.59 3.02
C ILE A 60 -1.44 15.29 2.70
N ARG A 61 -1.16 16.43 3.34
CA ARG A 61 0.09 17.17 3.14
C ARG A 61 1.30 16.34 3.54
N GLN A 62 1.26 15.64 4.67
CA GLN A 62 2.30 14.71 5.10
C GLN A 62 2.43 13.51 4.14
N ARG A 63 1.32 13.04 3.58
CA ARG A 63 1.31 12.02 2.54
C ARG A 63 1.96 12.53 1.25
N ASN A 64 1.57 13.72 0.80
CA ASN A 64 2.13 14.34 -0.39
C ASN A 64 3.61 14.72 -0.20
N LEU A 65 4.02 15.22 0.98
CA LEU A 65 5.42 15.47 1.31
C LEU A 65 6.24 14.17 1.36
N ARG A 66 5.65 13.06 1.82
CA ARG A 66 6.28 11.73 1.73
C ARG A 66 6.37 11.24 0.28
N GLU A 67 5.37 11.55 -0.54
CA GLU A 67 5.36 11.25 -1.97
C GLU A 67 6.30 12.19 -2.75
N GLU A 68 6.50 13.45 -2.33
CA GLU A 68 7.45 14.40 -2.94
C GLU A 68 8.92 14.12 -2.53
N ASP A 69 9.17 13.67 -1.31
CA ASP A 69 10.52 13.27 -0.86
C ASP A 69 10.94 11.89 -1.45
N HIS A 70 9.96 11.14 -1.99
CA HIS A 70 10.16 9.92 -2.77
C HIS A 70 10.11 10.16 -4.29
N ASN A 71 10.07 11.41 -4.73
CA ASN A 71 9.93 11.76 -6.16
C ASN A 71 11.26 11.73 -6.93
N GLU A 72 12.30 11.10 -6.40
CA GLU A 72 13.31 10.49 -7.24
C GLU A 72 12.78 9.10 -7.65
N GLU A 73 12.71 8.89 -8.96
CA GLU A 73 12.09 7.77 -9.68
C GLU A 73 12.81 6.44 -9.45
N HIS A 74 12.90 5.98 -8.18
CA HIS A 74 13.55 4.72 -7.86
C HIS A 74 12.54 3.57 -7.88
N ALA A 75 12.91 2.50 -8.56
CA ALA A 75 12.18 1.25 -8.49
C ALA A 75 12.27 0.66 -7.07
N LYS A 76 11.21 -0.02 -6.62
CA LYS A 76 11.11 -0.57 -5.27
C LYS A 76 10.74 -2.05 -5.32
N ILE A 77 11.31 -2.80 -4.40
CA ILE A 77 10.91 -4.18 -4.13
C ILE A 77 10.35 -4.20 -2.71
N ILE A 78 9.09 -4.59 -2.58
CA ILE A 78 8.39 -4.68 -1.30
C ILE A 78 8.29 -6.14 -0.92
N ALA A 79 8.98 -6.55 0.15
CA ALA A 79 8.96 -7.92 0.65
C ALA A 79 8.27 -7.99 2.01
N ILE A 80 7.43 -9.01 2.22
CA ILE A 80 6.74 -9.28 3.48
C ILE A 80 7.25 -10.59 4.07
N TYR A 81 7.58 -10.55 5.37
CA TYR A 81 8.14 -11.68 6.10
C TYR A 81 7.20 -12.17 7.20
N GLY A 82 7.00 -13.49 7.27
CA GLY A 82 6.17 -14.16 8.27
C GLY A 82 6.90 -14.38 9.59
N ILE A 83 7.23 -13.30 10.32
CA ILE A 83 7.93 -13.39 11.59
C ILE A 83 7.22 -12.59 12.69
N ILE A 84 7.38 -12.98 13.94
CA ILE A 84 6.89 -12.24 15.11
C ILE A 84 8.03 -11.44 15.74
N SER A 85 9.19 -12.08 15.98
CA SER A 85 10.39 -11.44 16.53
C SER A 85 11.60 -12.35 16.33
N GLY A 86 12.79 -11.77 16.33
CA GLY A 86 14.07 -12.46 16.19
C GLY A 86 14.88 -12.01 14.99
N GLU A 87 16.10 -12.53 14.87
CA GLU A 87 16.96 -12.26 13.74
C GLU A 87 16.66 -13.19 12.59
N ILE A 88 16.50 -12.64 11.40
CA ILE A 88 16.33 -13.40 10.14
C ILE A 88 17.16 -12.79 9.04
N ASN A 89 17.42 -13.59 8.01
CA ASN A 89 17.91 -13.09 6.73
C ASN A 89 16.79 -12.35 6.00
N ILE A 90 17.04 -11.12 5.60
CA ILE A 90 16.14 -10.30 4.77
C ILE A 90 16.61 -10.25 3.31
N LEU A 91 17.86 -10.61 3.07
CA LEU A 91 18.48 -10.89 1.78
C LEU A 91 19.28 -12.16 1.92
N SER A 92 19.47 -12.87 0.82
CA SER A 92 20.32 -14.07 0.78
C SER A 92 21.77 -13.75 1.11
N ASP A 93 22.45 -14.64 1.82
CA ASP A 93 23.90 -14.55 2.02
C ASP A 93 24.68 -14.65 0.68
N GLU A 94 24.07 -15.28 -0.35
CA GLU A 94 24.62 -15.42 -1.69
C GLU A 94 24.35 -14.22 -2.62
N PHE A 95 23.54 -13.23 -2.18
CA PHE A 95 23.29 -12.03 -2.97
C PHE A 95 24.51 -11.10 -2.95
N ASP A 96 24.95 -10.66 -4.13
CA ASP A 96 26.14 -9.84 -4.35
C ASP A 96 25.85 -8.46 -4.98
N GLY A 97 24.56 -8.08 -5.05
CA GLY A 97 24.10 -6.82 -5.67
C GLY A 97 23.91 -5.68 -4.67
N GLU A 98 24.73 -5.57 -3.61
CA GLU A 98 24.64 -4.52 -2.59
C GLU A 98 24.66 -3.12 -3.17
N GLU A 99 25.51 -2.90 -4.16
CA GLU A 99 25.68 -1.61 -4.84
C GLU A 99 24.43 -1.16 -5.62
N ASN A 100 23.51 -2.07 -5.89
CA ASN A 100 22.26 -1.78 -6.59
C ASN A 100 21.15 -1.34 -5.63
N ILE A 101 21.36 -1.47 -4.32
CA ILE A 101 20.36 -1.10 -3.30
C ILE A 101 20.70 0.28 -2.73
N LEU A 102 19.86 1.27 -3.02
CA LEU A 102 20.00 2.63 -2.52
C LEU A 102 19.65 2.72 -1.03
N SER A 103 18.55 2.10 -0.64
CA SER A 103 18.02 2.20 0.72
C SER A 103 17.21 0.97 1.09
N ILE A 104 17.21 0.64 2.38
CA ILE A 104 16.34 -0.39 2.96
C ILE A 104 15.49 0.26 4.04
N TYR A 105 14.18 -0.03 4.03
CA TYR A 105 13.25 0.44 5.06
C TYR A 105 12.54 -0.74 5.71
N VAL A 106 12.43 -0.73 7.03
CA VAL A 106 11.57 -1.62 7.81
C VAL A 106 10.37 -0.79 8.28
N GLY A 107 9.22 -0.99 7.63
CA GLY A 107 8.12 -0.04 7.71
C GLY A 107 8.55 1.36 7.23
N ASN A 108 8.48 2.35 8.12
CA ASN A 108 8.91 3.73 7.81
C ASN A 108 10.35 4.04 8.26
N LYS A 109 11.07 3.07 8.83
CA LYS A 109 12.41 3.29 9.37
C LYS A 109 13.46 2.91 8.35
N LYS A 110 14.25 3.88 7.88
CA LYS A 110 15.44 3.64 7.06
C LYS A 110 16.51 2.96 7.90
N ILE A 111 17.12 1.92 7.34
CA ILE A 111 18.24 1.19 7.95
C ILE A 111 19.44 1.18 7.00
N ASN A 112 20.62 0.92 7.54
CA ASN A 112 21.80 0.66 6.71
C ASN A 112 21.64 -0.67 5.98
N PHE A 113 22.37 -0.83 4.87
CA PHE A 113 22.42 -2.11 4.18
C PHE A 113 22.82 -3.24 5.14
N THR A 114 22.04 -4.29 5.11
CA THR A 114 22.29 -5.52 5.85
C THR A 114 21.55 -6.67 5.19
N LYS A 115 22.12 -7.87 5.28
CA LYS A 115 21.44 -9.10 4.86
C LYS A 115 20.62 -9.73 5.99
N LYS A 116 20.84 -9.30 7.24
CA LYS A 116 20.13 -9.79 8.42
C LYS A 116 19.51 -8.62 9.20
N TYR A 117 18.33 -8.84 9.76
CA TYR A 117 17.67 -7.86 10.60
C TYR A 117 17.04 -8.53 11.81
N TYR A 118 17.15 -7.90 12.98
CA TYR A 118 16.48 -8.35 14.21
C TYR A 118 15.15 -7.64 14.36
N PHE A 119 14.06 -8.37 14.17
CA PHE A 119 12.70 -7.86 14.33
C PHE A 119 12.27 -7.89 15.78
N ASN A 120 11.77 -6.77 16.29
CA ASN A 120 10.98 -6.70 17.51
C ASN A 120 9.50 -6.98 17.19
N LYS A 121 8.67 -7.21 18.23
CA LYS A 121 7.23 -7.49 18.04
C LYS A 121 6.48 -6.35 17.37
N GLU A 122 6.93 -5.12 17.60
CA GLU A 122 6.33 -3.89 17.08
C GLU A 122 6.82 -3.52 15.67
N ASP A 123 7.87 -4.17 15.16
CA ASP A 123 8.41 -3.86 13.85
C ASP A 123 7.45 -4.30 12.74
N SER A 124 7.40 -3.50 11.68
CA SER A 124 6.71 -3.87 10.45
C SER A 124 7.35 -5.11 9.83
N LYS A 125 6.52 -6.03 9.39
CA LYS A 125 6.96 -7.21 8.62
C LYS A 125 7.27 -6.89 7.17
N GLN A 126 6.97 -5.67 6.73
CA GLN A 126 7.25 -5.16 5.40
C GLN A 126 8.63 -4.53 5.35
N ILE A 127 9.41 -4.96 4.38
CA ILE A 127 10.70 -4.35 4.02
C ILE A 127 10.60 -3.80 2.60
N ILE A 128 11.08 -2.58 2.42
CA ILE A 128 11.17 -1.93 1.12
C ILE A 128 12.65 -1.79 0.77
N PHE A 129 13.03 -2.33 -0.38
CA PHE A 129 14.34 -2.14 -1.00
C PHE A 129 14.18 -1.12 -2.13
N GLU A 130 14.80 0.04 -2.01
CA GLU A 130 14.90 1.02 -3.10
C GLU A 130 16.09 0.69 -3.97
N ILE A 131 15.88 0.65 -5.28
CA ILE A 131 16.89 0.23 -6.25
C ILE A 131 17.54 1.46 -6.86
N LEU A 132 18.86 1.56 -6.73
CA LEU A 132 19.65 2.69 -7.22
C LEU A 132 19.83 2.68 -8.74
N THR A 133 20.04 1.49 -9.31
CA THR A 133 20.42 1.33 -10.70
C THR A 133 19.24 1.10 -11.62
N LYS A 134 19.35 1.59 -12.88
CA LYS A 134 18.34 1.32 -13.90
C LYS A 134 18.31 -0.16 -14.31
N GLU A 135 19.44 -0.88 -14.19
CA GLU A 135 19.53 -2.30 -14.53
C GLU A 135 20.00 -3.08 -13.31
N ILE A 136 19.25 -4.10 -12.91
CA ILE A 136 19.57 -4.93 -11.74
C ILE A 136 19.52 -6.42 -12.08
N SER A 137 20.52 -7.13 -11.60
CA SER A 137 20.47 -8.59 -11.46
C SER A 137 19.86 -8.94 -10.11
N MET A 138 18.74 -9.67 -10.13
CA MET A 138 18.09 -10.21 -8.93
C MET A 138 18.68 -11.58 -8.53
N LYS A 139 19.77 -11.99 -9.16
CA LYS A 139 20.37 -13.30 -8.91
C LYS A 139 20.58 -13.54 -7.41
N ASN A 140 20.04 -14.65 -6.92
CA ASN A 140 20.09 -15.08 -5.52
C ASN A 140 19.49 -14.10 -4.49
N MET A 141 18.85 -13.00 -4.86
CA MET A 141 18.49 -11.93 -3.93
C MET A 141 17.69 -12.42 -2.71
N PHE A 142 16.71 -13.27 -2.94
CA PHE A 142 15.83 -13.84 -1.91
C PHE A 142 15.96 -15.36 -1.80
N LYS A 143 17.08 -15.92 -2.19
CA LYS A 143 17.35 -17.36 -2.12
C LYS A 143 17.49 -17.83 -0.66
N ASN A 144 16.93 -18.99 -0.33
CA ASN A 144 16.99 -19.62 1.00
C ASN A 144 16.33 -18.77 2.13
N LEU A 145 15.32 -17.96 1.82
CA LEU A 145 14.62 -17.15 2.82
C LEU A 145 13.34 -17.84 3.30
N ASP A 146 13.44 -18.62 4.35
CA ASP A 146 12.34 -19.41 4.91
C ASP A 146 11.22 -18.58 5.57
N LYS A 147 11.41 -17.29 5.79
CA LYS A 147 10.40 -16.37 6.35
C LYS A 147 9.76 -15.46 5.32
N LEU A 148 10.24 -15.44 4.09
CA LEU A 148 9.67 -14.64 3.02
C LEU A 148 8.30 -15.18 2.62
N GLN A 149 7.29 -14.32 2.55
CA GLN A 149 5.91 -14.69 2.19
C GLN A 149 5.46 -14.08 0.87
N THR A 150 5.63 -12.78 0.69
CA THR A 150 5.23 -12.12 -0.56
C THR A 150 6.28 -11.14 -1.04
N VAL A 151 6.37 -10.95 -2.36
CA VAL A 151 7.23 -9.93 -2.96
C VAL A 151 6.48 -9.22 -4.07
N ASN A 152 6.44 -7.88 -3.98
CA ASN A 152 5.86 -7.02 -5.00
C ASN A 152 6.96 -6.13 -5.60
N PHE A 153 7.09 -6.19 -6.91
CA PHE A 153 7.98 -5.33 -7.69
C PHE A 153 7.20 -4.09 -8.10
N VAL A 154 7.51 -2.93 -7.50
CA VAL A 154 6.82 -1.65 -7.74
C VAL A 154 7.77 -0.70 -8.45
N SER A 155 7.38 -0.16 -9.59
CA SER A 155 8.22 0.78 -10.32
C SER A 155 7.41 1.94 -10.90
N ASN A 156 8.00 3.13 -10.85
CA ASN A 156 7.50 4.32 -11.51
C ASN A 156 8.27 4.58 -12.82
N ASN A 157 8.45 3.55 -13.68
CA ASN A 157 9.00 3.59 -15.05
C ASN A 157 10.52 3.42 -15.25
N ASN A 158 11.34 2.97 -14.29
CA ASN A 158 12.79 2.93 -14.54
C ASN A 158 13.55 1.69 -14.06
N GLY A 159 12.89 0.66 -13.54
CA GLY A 159 13.58 -0.56 -13.12
C GLY A 159 13.72 -1.56 -14.29
N LYS A 160 14.94 -1.97 -14.63
CA LYS A 160 15.20 -3.03 -15.60
C LYS A 160 15.76 -4.26 -14.92
N ILE A 161 15.14 -5.41 -15.13
CA ILE A 161 15.63 -6.69 -14.62
C ILE A 161 16.37 -7.41 -15.74
N ILE A 162 17.65 -7.73 -15.48
CA ILE A 162 18.50 -8.43 -16.46
C ILE A 162 18.69 -9.92 -16.14
N SER A 163 18.48 -10.33 -14.88
CA SER A 163 18.51 -11.73 -14.45
C SER A 163 17.66 -11.97 -13.23
N MET A 164 16.93 -13.09 -13.23
CA MET A 164 16.21 -13.61 -12.08
C MET A 164 16.72 -15.01 -11.68
N GLU A 165 17.94 -15.36 -12.06
CA GLU A 165 18.50 -16.67 -11.73
C GLU A 165 18.49 -16.92 -10.22
N SER A 166 17.86 -18.02 -9.80
CA SER A 166 17.75 -18.43 -8.39
C SER A 166 17.20 -17.35 -7.43
N THR A 167 16.49 -16.36 -7.92
CA THR A 167 16.03 -15.22 -7.10
C THR A 167 15.29 -15.66 -5.85
N PHE A 168 14.40 -16.64 -5.96
CA PHE A 168 13.59 -17.14 -4.85
C PHE A 168 13.89 -18.64 -4.55
N GLU A 169 14.93 -19.22 -5.14
CA GLU A 169 15.25 -20.64 -4.95
C GLU A 169 15.24 -21.02 -3.46
N ASN A 170 14.46 -22.06 -3.11
CA ASN A 170 14.32 -22.58 -1.75
C ASN A 170 13.73 -21.59 -0.72
N SER A 171 12.93 -20.60 -1.16
CA SER A 171 12.12 -19.78 -0.28
C SER A 171 10.78 -20.46 -0.05
N ILE A 172 10.79 -21.49 0.80
CA ILE A 172 9.73 -22.50 0.95
C ILE A 172 8.37 -21.95 1.39
N ASN A 173 8.35 -20.77 2.04
CA ASN A 173 7.12 -20.12 2.50
C ASN A 173 6.67 -18.97 1.59
N LEU A 174 7.33 -18.74 0.45
CA LEU A 174 6.89 -17.76 -0.54
C LEU A 174 5.53 -18.18 -1.12
N GLU A 175 4.52 -17.31 -0.98
CA GLU A 175 3.13 -17.57 -1.38
C GLU A 175 2.79 -16.89 -2.71
N SER A 176 3.26 -15.65 -2.91
CA SER A 176 2.98 -14.89 -4.13
C SER A 176 4.09 -13.93 -4.53
N VAL A 177 4.18 -13.69 -5.83
CA VAL A 177 5.04 -12.65 -6.44
C VAL A 177 4.21 -11.88 -7.46
N SER A 178 4.29 -10.55 -7.41
CA SER A 178 3.64 -9.68 -8.39
C SER A 178 4.61 -8.64 -8.93
N PHE A 179 4.33 -8.20 -10.16
CA PHE A 179 5.05 -7.14 -10.84
C PHE A 179 4.03 -6.07 -11.24
N ASP A 180 4.21 -4.86 -10.73
CA ASP A 180 3.42 -3.71 -11.15
C ASP A 180 3.94 -3.19 -12.50
N GLU A 181 3.10 -2.41 -13.19
CA GLU A 181 3.50 -1.71 -14.40
C GLU A 181 4.78 -0.90 -14.17
N GLY A 182 5.68 -0.87 -15.15
CA GLY A 182 6.88 -0.05 -15.13
C GLY A 182 8.20 -0.79 -14.87
N TRP A 183 8.20 -2.08 -14.55
CA TRP A 183 9.41 -2.89 -14.59
C TRP A 183 9.68 -3.38 -16.02
N ASP A 184 10.81 -2.96 -16.58
CA ASP A 184 11.27 -3.40 -17.89
C ASP A 184 12.03 -4.72 -17.79
N THR A 185 11.44 -5.79 -18.31
CA THR A 185 12.06 -7.12 -18.39
C THR A 185 12.51 -7.48 -19.79
N SER A 186 12.53 -6.50 -20.71
CA SER A 186 12.96 -6.73 -22.10
C SER A 186 14.41 -7.23 -22.23
N ASN A 187 15.26 -6.96 -21.23
CA ASN A 187 16.65 -7.43 -21.16
C ASN A 187 16.83 -8.66 -20.25
N LEU A 188 15.74 -9.26 -19.77
CA LEU A 188 15.80 -10.45 -18.95
C LEU A 188 16.28 -11.66 -19.75
N ILE A 189 17.42 -12.24 -19.37
CA ILE A 189 18.07 -13.32 -20.13
C ILE A 189 17.86 -14.67 -19.43
N SER A 190 17.80 -14.72 -18.09
CA SER A 190 17.68 -15.96 -17.34
C SER A 190 16.64 -15.89 -16.25
N MET A 191 15.79 -16.93 -16.23
CA MET A 191 14.88 -17.26 -15.13
C MET A 191 15.16 -18.65 -14.56
N LYS A 192 16.39 -19.14 -14.77
CA LYS A 192 16.82 -20.44 -14.26
C LYS A 192 16.60 -20.51 -12.74
N LYS A 193 15.90 -21.55 -12.28
CA LYS A 193 15.61 -21.82 -10.87
C LYS A 193 14.90 -20.67 -10.11
N THR A 194 14.31 -19.70 -10.80
CA THR A 194 13.72 -18.50 -10.14
C THR A 194 12.82 -18.86 -8.98
N PHE A 195 11.98 -19.87 -9.12
CA PHE A 195 11.00 -20.31 -8.11
C PHE A 195 11.21 -21.79 -7.71
N ALA A 196 12.40 -22.32 -7.93
CA ALA A 196 12.67 -23.71 -7.58
C ALA A 196 12.53 -23.91 -6.05
N TYR A 197 11.80 -24.96 -5.66
CA TYR A 197 11.51 -25.32 -4.28
C TYR A 197 10.76 -24.25 -3.46
N CYS A 198 9.98 -23.37 -4.11
CA CYS A 198 9.03 -22.49 -3.45
C CYS A 198 7.74 -23.28 -3.18
N GLU A 199 7.73 -24.10 -2.13
CA GLU A 199 6.70 -25.12 -1.88
C GLU A 199 5.29 -24.56 -1.66
N LYS A 200 5.16 -23.30 -1.18
CA LYS A 200 3.87 -22.63 -0.97
C LYS A 200 3.48 -21.66 -2.07
N LEU A 201 4.28 -21.55 -3.12
CA LEU A 201 4.00 -20.63 -4.21
C LEU A 201 2.74 -21.07 -4.95
N ASN A 202 1.67 -20.30 -4.80
CA ASN A 202 0.39 -20.59 -5.42
C ASN A 202 -0.02 -19.56 -6.47
N GLU A 203 0.55 -18.35 -6.42
CA GLU A 203 0.19 -17.27 -7.29
C GLU A 203 1.42 -16.50 -7.79
N ILE A 204 1.49 -16.32 -9.11
CA ILE A 204 2.45 -15.43 -9.77
C ILE A 204 1.69 -14.63 -10.81
N GLN A 205 1.81 -13.30 -10.74
CA GLN A 205 1.21 -12.39 -11.70
C GLN A 205 2.28 -11.97 -12.71
N PHE A 206 2.17 -12.48 -13.93
CA PHE A 206 3.08 -12.22 -15.06
C PHE A 206 2.45 -11.30 -16.12
N ASP A 207 1.42 -10.52 -15.76
CA ASP A 207 0.64 -9.80 -16.77
C ASP A 207 1.47 -8.78 -17.56
N ASP A 208 2.48 -8.18 -16.95
CA ASP A 208 3.28 -7.09 -17.51
C ASP A 208 4.75 -7.49 -17.76
N ILE A 209 5.07 -8.79 -17.72
CA ILE A 209 6.44 -9.27 -17.93
C ILE A 209 6.72 -9.59 -19.39
N ILE A 210 7.79 -9.02 -19.94
CA ILE A 210 8.32 -9.34 -21.26
C ILE A 210 9.36 -10.45 -21.13
N LEU A 211 9.09 -11.60 -21.75
CA LEU A 211 9.95 -12.78 -21.67
C LEU A 211 10.64 -13.12 -23.01
N SER A 212 10.47 -12.30 -24.04
CA SER A 212 10.92 -12.56 -25.40
C SER A 212 12.44 -12.75 -25.56
N ASN A 213 13.25 -12.28 -24.61
CA ASN A 213 14.70 -12.44 -24.61
C ASN A 213 15.22 -13.46 -23.61
N VAL A 214 14.34 -14.12 -22.87
CA VAL A 214 14.74 -15.16 -21.91
C VAL A 214 15.25 -16.39 -22.65
N LYS A 215 16.46 -16.83 -22.31
CA LYS A 215 17.13 -17.99 -22.93
C LYS A 215 17.07 -19.23 -22.04
N ASP A 216 17.19 -19.07 -20.74
CA ASP A 216 17.24 -20.19 -19.80
C ASP A 216 16.12 -20.10 -18.75
N MET A 217 15.18 -21.05 -18.85
CA MET A 217 14.09 -21.28 -17.87
C MET A 217 14.25 -22.65 -17.18
N SER A 218 15.46 -23.25 -17.24
CA SER A 218 15.69 -24.57 -16.65
C SER A 218 15.39 -24.55 -15.14
N GLN A 219 14.71 -25.57 -14.67
CA GLN A 219 14.33 -25.75 -13.27
C GLN A 219 13.51 -24.59 -12.65
N MET A 220 12.90 -23.71 -13.48
CA MET A 220 12.25 -22.48 -13.01
C MET A 220 11.24 -22.71 -11.89
N PHE A 221 10.46 -23.76 -11.98
CA PHE A 221 9.42 -24.15 -11.00
C PHE A 221 9.67 -25.50 -10.36
N GLN A 222 10.87 -26.06 -10.50
CA GLN A 222 11.15 -27.39 -9.94
C GLN A 222 10.77 -27.48 -8.46
N GLY A 223 9.93 -28.46 -8.07
CA GLY A 223 9.50 -28.66 -6.68
C GLY A 223 8.67 -27.53 -6.10
N SER A 224 8.11 -26.64 -6.93
CA SER A 224 7.25 -25.54 -6.44
C SER A 224 5.83 -26.03 -6.15
N GLY A 225 5.12 -25.24 -5.33
CA GLY A 225 3.70 -25.44 -5.01
C GLY A 225 2.72 -24.95 -6.07
N LEU A 226 3.20 -24.62 -7.26
CA LEU A 226 2.40 -24.05 -8.34
C LEU A 226 1.25 -24.99 -8.72
N VAL A 227 0.02 -24.48 -8.71
CA VAL A 227 -1.21 -25.25 -9.01
C VAL A 227 -1.61 -25.09 -10.47
N HIS A 228 -1.48 -23.89 -11.02
CA HIS A 228 -1.85 -23.57 -12.40
C HIS A 228 -0.73 -22.83 -13.10
N PHE A 229 -0.52 -23.19 -14.37
CA PHE A 229 0.41 -22.51 -15.24
C PHE A 229 -0.29 -22.13 -16.55
N THR A 230 -0.22 -20.87 -16.93
CA THR A 230 -0.87 -20.36 -18.14
C THR A 230 0.19 -20.00 -19.20
N PRO A 231 0.54 -20.95 -20.10
CA PRO A 231 1.67 -20.79 -21.03
C PRO A 231 1.47 -19.71 -22.08
N ASN A 232 0.23 -19.32 -22.40
CA ASN A 232 -0.08 -18.32 -23.45
C ASN A 232 0.39 -16.89 -23.10
N LYS A 233 0.83 -16.65 -21.86
CA LYS A 233 1.45 -15.39 -21.44
C LYS A 233 2.99 -15.38 -21.61
N PHE A 234 3.57 -16.52 -21.99
CA PHE A 234 5.01 -16.68 -22.16
C PHE A 234 5.39 -16.61 -23.64
N ASP A 235 6.11 -15.57 -24.02
CA ASP A 235 6.80 -15.56 -25.32
C ASP A 235 8.10 -16.37 -25.20
N LEU A 236 8.07 -17.57 -25.75
CA LEU A 236 9.16 -18.55 -25.64
C LEU A 236 10.09 -18.55 -26.85
N ILE A 237 10.00 -17.55 -27.71
CA ILE A 237 10.72 -17.52 -29.00
C ILE A 237 12.24 -17.62 -28.86
N SER A 238 12.80 -17.10 -27.77
CA SER A 238 14.25 -17.08 -27.52
C SER A 238 14.72 -18.17 -26.55
N VAL A 239 13.82 -18.99 -26.01
CA VAL A 239 14.16 -19.97 -24.98
C VAL A 239 14.98 -21.10 -25.56
N GLU A 240 16.19 -21.30 -25.04
CA GLU A 240 17.13 -22.33 -25.41
C GLU A 240 17.05 -23.54 -24.48
N SER A 241 16.65 -23.35 -23.20
CA SER A 241 16.52 -24.43 -22.20
C SER A 241 15.31 -24.26 -21.30
N MET A 242 14.51 -25.32 -21.16
CA MET A 242 13.48 -25.52 -20.16
C MET A 242 13.66 -26.86 -19.43
N GLU A 243 14.91 -27.32 -19.31
CA GLU A 243 15.21 -28.61 -18.68
C GLU A 243 14.65 -28.65 -17.25
N SER A 244 13.88 -29.68 -16.94
CA SER A 244 13.32 -29.92 -15.61
C SER A 244 12.45 -28.76 -15.06
N MET A 245 11.91 -27.89 -15.93
CA MET A 245 11.18 -26.68 -15.54
C MET A 245 10.07 -26.94 -14.51
N PHE A 246 9.32 -28.03 -14.67
CA PHE A 246 8.21 -28.43 -13.78
C PHE A 246 8.47 -29.76 -13.05
N LYS A 247 9.74 -30.19 -13.00
CA LYS A 247 10.08 -31.42 -12.28
C LYS A 247 9.64 -31.32 -10.82
N ASP A 248 9.01 -32.38 -10.31
CA ASP A 248 8.56 -32.48 -8.93
C ASP A 248 7.46 -31.44 -8.53
N CYS A 249 6.77 -30.80 -9.50
CA CYS A 249 5.60 -29.95 -9.25
C CYS A 249 4.37 -30.84 -9.00
N GLN A 250 4.15 -31.27 -7.74
CA GLN A 250 3.12 -32.26 -7.39
C GLN A 250 1.68 -31.74 -7.52
N LEU A 251 1.47 -30.44 -7.45
CA LEU A 251 0.15 -29.79 -7.44
C LEU A 251 -0.26 -29.22 -8.81
N LEU A 252 0.62 -29.25 -9.79
CA LEU A 252 0.39 -28.65 -11.11
C LEU A 252 -0.65 -29.48 -11.89
N ASN A 253 -1.75 -28.81 -12.32
CA ASN A 253 -2.85 -29.35 -13.12
C ASN A 253 -2.87 -28.76 -14.53
#